data_58f9de7988e7de61b3685b0478583f88
#
_entry.id   58f9de7988e7de61b3685b0478583f88
#
_cell.length_a   1.000
_cell.length_b   1.000
_cell.length_c   1.000
_cell.angle_alpha   90.00
_cell.angle_beta   90.00
_cell.angle_gamma   90.00
#
_symmetry.space_group_name_H-M   'P 1'
#
loop_
_entity.id
_entity.type
_entity.pdbx_description
1 polymer ?
#
loop_
_entity_poly.entity_id
_entity_poly.type
_entity_poly.pdbx_seq_one_letter_code
_entity_poly.pdbx_strand_id
1 'polypeptide(L)'
;MKVLVIGGGAREHALCRSLSLDPDVTALHCAPGNAGIAEVAELHPVDALDGADVARLAAELGVDLVVVGPEAPLVAGVADAVRAAGVAVFGPSAEAAQLEGSKAFAKDVMAGAGVPTARSYVCTTPEEVDEALDAFGAPYVVKDDGLAAGKGVVVTSDLAAARAHALACERVVIEEYLDGPEVSLFAITDGTTVLPLQPAQDFKRALDGDEGPNTGGMGAYSPLPWADPKLVDEVMETVLQPTVDELRRRGTPFSGLLYAGLAITSRGVRVIEFNARFGDPETQVVLARLKTPLAGVLMNAARGTLDAEAPLNWRSDAAVTVVIASHNYPDTPRTGDPIEGLPEVAAEDAPHAYVLHAGTRSEGGQVLSAGGRVLSVTATGSDLAQARDRAYKAVGRIRLDGSQHRTDIALKAAEGR
;
A
#
# COMPACT_ATOMS: atom_id res chain seq x y z
N MET A 1 18.53 17.32 -4.19
CA MET A 1 17.24 17.08 -4.86
C MET A 1 16.12 17.61 -3.99
N LYS A 2 15.16 18.34 -4.57
CA LYS A 2 13.93 18.79 -3.89
C LYS A 2 12.80 17.84 -4.25
N VAL A 3 12.07 17.33 -3.27
CA VAL A 3 11.03 16.32 -3.46
C VAL A 3 9.71 16.79 -2.89
N LEU A 4 8.62 16.55 -3.61
CA LEU A 4 7.24 16.76 -3.15
C LEU A 4 6.52 15.41 -3.10
N VAL A 5 6.02 15.02 -1.94
CA VAL A 5 5.19 13.82 -1.74
C VAL A 5 3.71 14.24 -1.72
N ILE A 6 2.88 13.58 -2.50
CA ILE A 6 1.43 13.82 -2.54
C ILE A 6 0.72 12.77 -1.71
N GLY A 7 -0.11 13.22 -0.78
CA GLY A 7 -0.90 12.41 0.14
C GLY A 7 -0.70 12.79 1.60
N GLY A 8 -1.37 12.13 2.51
CA GLY A 8 -1.34 12.46 3.93
C GLY A 8 -1.56 11.28 4.86
N GLY A 9 -1.34 10.05 4.38
CA GLY A 9 -1.44 8.83 5.18
C GLY A 9 -0.12 8.37 5.80
N ALA A 10 -0.15 7.25 6.52
CA ALA A 10 1.04 6.68 7.15
C ALA A 10 2.05 6.18 6.11
N ARG A 11 1.60 5.72 4.95
CA ARG A 11 2.45 5.43 3.80
C ARG A 11 3.25 6.65 3.36
N GLU A 12 2.60 7.80 3.21
CA GLU A 12 3.27 9.05 2.85
C GLU A 12 4.22 9.50 3.95
N HIS A 13 3.86 9.31 5.22
CA HIS A 13 4.78 9.58 6.33
C HIS A 13 6.01 8.66 6.29
N ALA A 14 5.84 7.38 5.98
CA ALA A 14 6.96 6.45 5.81
C ALA A 14 7.87 6.86 4.65
N LEU A 15 7.30 7.30 3.52
CA LEU A 15 8.04 7.85 2.38
C LEU A 15 8.80 9.12 2.78
N CYS A 16 8.13 10.08 3.41
CA CYS A 16 8.76 11.32 3.86
C CYS A 16 9.88 11.06 4.86
N ARG A 17 9.69 10.14 5.82
CA ARG A 17 10.74 9.75 6.75
C ARG A 17 11.95 9.14 6.04
N SER A 18 11.73 8.23 5.10
CA SER A 18 12.82 7.62 4.32
C SER A 18 13.57 8.67 3.49
N LEU A 19 12.84 9.59 2.84
CA LEU A 19 13.42 10.68 2.06
C LEU A 19 14.13 11.73 2.92
N SER A 20 13.67 11.99 4.14
CA SER A 20 14.33 12.93 5.06
C SER A 20 15.68 12.42 5.56
N LEU A 21 15.90 11.10 5.53
CA LEU A 21 17.16 10.46 5.89
C LEU A 21 18.12 10.28 4.68
N ASP A 22 17.63 10.59 3.47
CA ASP A 22 18.41 10.47 2.24
C ASP A 22 19.32 11.70 2.09
N PRO A 23 20.67 11.53 2.02
CA PRO A 23 21.60 12.65 1.95
C PRO A 23 21.48 13.49 0.66
N ASP A 24 20.86 12.93 -0.39
CA ASP A 24 20.67 13.63 -1.66
C ASP A 24 19.43 14.52 -1.67
N VAL A 25 18.54 14.40 -0.65
CA VAL A 25 17.36 15.25 -0.51
C VAL A 25 17.72 16.53 0.25
N THR A 26 17.63 17.65 -0.45
CA THR A 26 17.98 18.99 0.08
C THR A 26 16.77 19.77 0.56
N ALA A 27 15.57 19.44 0.10
CA ALA A 27 14.30 19.98 0.57
C ALA A 27 13.20 18.93 0.36
N LEU A 28 12.37 18.75 1.38
CA LEU A 28 11.28 17.81 1.37
C LEU A 28 9.95 18.53 1.68
N HIS A 29 9.00 18.36 0.79
CA HIS A 29 7.66 18.91 0.86
C HIS A 29 6.63 17.79 0.83
N CYS A 30 5.47 18.00 1.44
CA CYS A 30 4.33 17.08 1.38
C CYS A 30 3.02 17.87 1.25
N ALA A 31 2.09 17.36 0.47
CA ALA A 31 0.81 18.00 0.25
C ALA A 31 -0.33 16.95 0.13
N PRO A 32 -1.38 17.04 0.95
CA PRO A 32 -1.58 17.97 2.05
C PRO A 32 -0.78 17.60 3.32
N GLY A 33 -0.29 16.33 3.46
CA GLY A 33 0.40 15.84 4.63
C GLY A 33 -0.51 15.58 5.83
N ASN A 34 0.10 15.44 7.01
CA ASN A 34 -0.57 15.28 8.30
C ASN A 34 0.30 15.82 9.44
N ALA A 35 -0.17 15.72 10.68
CA ALA A 35 0.51 16.28 11.84
C ALA A 35 1.94 15.72 12.07
N GLY A 36 2.17 14.44 11.80
CA GLY A 36 3.49 13.83 11.96
C GLY A 36 4.43 14.12 10.79
N ILE A 37 3.92 14.21 9.57
CA ILE A 37 4.72 14.57 8.39
C ILE A 37 5.31 15.98 8.55
N ALA A 38 4.61 16.88 9.24
CA ALA A 38 5.08 18.24 9.52
C ALA A 38 6.41 18.28 10.30
N GLU A 39 6.80 17.20 10.96
CA GLU A 39 8.07 17.10 11.68
C GLU A 39 9.28 16.84 10.76
N VAL A 40 9.04 16.32 9.56
CA VAL A 40 10.09 15.89 8.61
C VAL A 40 10.00 16.55 7.24
N ALA A 41 8.88 17.21 6.92
CA ALA A 41 8.64 17.87 5.64
C ALA A 41 7.86 19.17 5.82
N GLU A 42 8.02 20.10 4.88
CA GLU A 42 7.18 21.29 4.81
C GLU A 42 5.83 20.94 4.17
N LEU A 43 4.73 21.26 4.86
CA LEU A 43 3.38 20.97 4.39
C LEU A 43 2.81 22.09 3.53
N HIS A 44 2.07 21.70 2.49
CA HIS A 44 1.38 22.62 1.61
C HIS A 44 -0.07 22.16 1.38
N PRO A 45 -1.03 23.09 1.35
CA PRO A 45 -2.40 22.76 0.95
C PRO A 45 -2.43 22.47 -0.56
N VAL A 46 -3.20 21.47 -0.96
CA VAL A 46 -3.43 21.10 -2.36
C VAL A 46 -4.70 20.27 -2.47
N ASP A 47 -5.42 20.42 -3.58
CA ASP A 47 -6.36 19.39 -3.98
C ASP A 47 -5.56 18.26 -4.66
N ALA A 48 -5.34 17.17 -3.94
CA ALA A 48 -4.55 16.04 -4.42
C ALA A 48 -5.16 15.30 -5.62
N LEU A 49 -6.43 15.56 -5.94
CA LEU A 49 -7.11 15.01 -7.12
C LEU A 49 -7.08 15.94 -8.33
N ASP A 50 -6.69 17.19 -8.14
CA ASP A 50 -6.54 18.16 -9.22
C ASP A 50 -5.09 18.17 -9.73
N GLY A 51 -4.87 17.56 -10.89
CA GLY A 51 -3.55 17.49 -11.51
C GLY A 51 -2.96 18.86 -11.83
N ALA A 52 -3.78 19.84 -12.19
CA ALA A 52 -3.32 21.21 -12.45
C ALA A 52 -2.86 21.90 -11.16
N ASP A 53 -3.55 21.69 -10.05
CA ASP A 53 -3.17 22.26 -8.75
C ASP A 53 -1.85 21.63 -8.25
N VAL A 54 -1.70 20.33 -8.36
CA VAL A 54 -0.45 19.64 -8.00
C VAL A 54 0.72 20.07 -8.90
N ALA A 55 0.52 20.16 -10.20
CA ALA A 55 1.55 20.60 -11.15
C ALA A 55 1.98 22.06 -10.88
N ARG A 56 1.03 22.94 -10.59
CA ARG A 56 1.30 24.33 -10.20
C ARG A 56 2.13 24.39 -8.93
N LEU A 57 1.74 23.67 -7.87
CA LEU A 57 2.48 23.61 -6.62
C LEU A 57 3.91 23.10 -6.83
N ALA A 58 4.09 22.04 -7.62
CA ALA A 58 5.40 21.48 -7.95
C ALA A 58 6.31 22.51 -8.64
N ALA A 59 5.76 23.29 -9.56
CA ALA A 59 6.47 24.36 -10.27
C ALA A 59 6.82 25.53 -9.33
N GLU A 60 5.90 25.97 -8.49
CA GLU A 60 6.11 27.05 -7.52
C GLU A 60 7.22 26.73 -6.51
N LEU A 61 7.27 25.47 -6.03
CA LEU A 61 8.29 25.00 -5.11
C LEU A 61 9.63 24.69 -5.83
N GLY A 62 9.61 24.59 -7.15
CA GLY A 62 10.79 24.22 -7.95
C GLY A 62 11.33 22.85 -7.57
N VAL A 63 10.44 21.85 -7.39
CA VAL A 63 10.86 20.50 -7.05
C VAL A 63 11.40 19.74 -8.26
N ASP A 64 12.35 18.85 -7.99
CA ASP A 64 12.95 17.98 -9.00
C ASP A 64 12.11 16.73 -9.24
N LEU A 65 11.43 16.25 -8.21
CA LEU A 65 10.66 15.01 -8.22
C LEU A 65 9.35 15.16 -7.43
N VAL A 66 8.25 14.69 -8.03
CA VAL A 66 6.97 14.46 -7.33
C VAL A 66 6.79 12.96 -7.12
N VAL A 67 6.40 12.56 -5.91
CA VAL A 67 6.06 11.17 -5.55
C VAL A 67 4.57 11.13 -5.20
N VAL A 68 3.78 10.39 -5.96
CA VAL A 68 2.34 10.25 -5.69
C VAL A 68 2.12 9.03 -4.81
N GLY A 69 1.61 9.24 -3.59
CA GLY A 69 1.40 8.19 -2.62
C GLY A 69 0.14 7.36 -2.85
N PRO A 70 -1.08 7.97 -2.85
CA PRO A 70 -2.34 7.22 -2.94
C PRO A 70 -2.78 6.93 -4.38
N GLU A 71 -3.71 6.00 -4.53
CA GLU A 71 -4.26 5.54 -5.81
C GLU A 71 -5.18 6.56 -6.49
N ALA A 72 -6.03 7.23 -5.73
CA ALA A 72 -7.04 8.12 -6.30
C ALA A 72 -6.45 9.24 -7.16
N PRO A 73 -5.40 9.95 -6.75
CA PRO A 73 -4.70 10.92 -7.60
C PRO A 73 -4.12 10.31 -8.87
N LEU A 74 -3.61 9.08 -8.80
CA LEU A 74 -3.04 8.39 -9.99
C LEU A 74 -4.12 8.10 -11.02
N VAL A 75 -5.25 7.54 -10.60
CA VAL A 75 -6.40 7.28 -11.47
C VAL A 75 -6.99 8.58 -12.03
N ALA A 76 -6.95 9.66 -11.25
CA ALA A 76 -7.37 10.99 -11.69
C ALA A 76 -6.41 11.67 -12.68
N GLY A 77 -5.23 11.10 -12.94
CA GLY A 77 -4.28 11.64 -13.91
C GLY A 77 -3.29 12.69 -13.38
N VAL A 78 -3.11 12.76 -12.08
CA VAL A 78 -2.19 13.73 -11.44
C VAL A 78 -0.76 13.56 -11.96
N ALA A 79 -0.27 12.30 -12.09
CA ALA A 79 1.06 12.06 -12.63
C ALA A 79 1.21 12.53 -14.08
N ASP A 80 0.17 12.40 -14.90
CA ASP A 80 0.18 12.89 -16.28
C ASP A 80 0.27 14.41 -16.35
N ALA A 81 -0.48 15.12 -15.51
CA ALA A 81 -0.43 16.58 -15.42
C ALA A 81 0.95 17.09 -14.98
N VAL A 82 1.57 16.44 -13.99
CA VAL A 82 2.93 16.79 -13.51
C VAL A 82 3.97 16.56 -14.59
N ARG A 83 3.91 15.44 -15.33
CA ARG A 83 4.81 15.18 -16.48
C ARG A 83 4.63 16.22 -17.58
N ALA A 84 3.39 16.57 -17.90
CA ALA A 84 3.08 17.59 -18.90
C ALA A 84 3.65 18.98 -18.53
N ALA A 85 3.78 19.26 -17.24
CA ALA A 85 4.42 20.46 -16.71
C ALA A 85 5.97 20.38 -16.70
N GLY A 86 6.55 19.28 -17.16
CA GLY A 86 8.01 19.10 -17.26
C GLY A 86 8.71 18.72 -15.96
N VAL A 87 7.97 18.27 -14.93
CA VAL A 87 8.53 17.80 -13.65
C VAL A 87 8.56 16.27 -13.65
N ALA A 88 9.68 15.69 -13.19
CA ALA A 88 9.75 14.24 -13.01
C ALA A 88 8.74 13.79 -11.95
N VAL A 89 8.04 12.68 -12.20
CA VAL A 89 7.04 12.13 -11.28
C VAL A 89 7.18 10.62 -11.18
N PHE A 90 7.21 10.14 -9.94
CA PHE A 90 7.10 8.74 -9.61
C PHE A 90 5.63 8.39 -9.38
N GLY A 91 5.07 7.66 -10.31
CA GLY A 91 3.67 7.25 -10.35
C GLY A 91 3.23 6.98 -11.80
N PRO A 92 2.42 5.95 -12.06
CA PRO A 92 1.94 5.62 -13.39
C PRO A 92 0.99 6.68 -13.96
N SER A 93 0.81 6.64 -15.29
CA SER A 93 -0.24 7.39 -15.97
C SER A 93 -1.62 6.95 -15.50
N ALA A 94 -2.65 7.78 -15.72
CA ALA A 94 -4.03 7.40 -15.42
C ALA A 94 -4.43 6.10 -16.12
N GLU A 95 -3.98 5.90 -17.34
CA GLU A 95 -4.26 4.70 -18.13
C GLU A 95 -3.58 3.46 -17.52
N ALA A 96 -2.29 3.53 -17.17
CA ALA A 96 -1.57 2.45 -16.51
C ALA A 96 -2.10 2.19 -15.08
N ALA A 97 -2.55 3.22 -14.37
CA ALA A 97 -3.16 3.12 -13.05
C ALA A 97 -4.50 2.36 -13.05
N GLN A 98 -5.11 2.13 -14.22
CA GLN A 98 -6.26 1.24 -14.34
C GLN A 98 -5.94 -0.20 -13.92
N LEU A 99 -4.69 -0.58 -13.81
CA LEU A 99 -4.30 -1.86 -13.22
C LEU A 99 -4.82 -2.04 -11.77
N GLU A 100 -5.00 -0.94 -11.03
CA GLU A 100 -5.70 -0.90 -9.74
C GLU A 100 -7.13 -0.36 -9.89
N GLY A 101 -7.34 0.62 -10.76
CA GLY A 101 -8.61 1.31 -10.96
C GLY A 101 -9.73 0.43 -11.53
N SER A 102 -9.39 -0.63 -12.26
CA SER A 102 -10.32 -1.60 -12.82
C SER A 102 -9.80 -3.02 -12.67
N LYS A 103 -10.51 -3.84 -11.92
CA LYS A 103 -10.18 -5.26 -11.74
C LYS A 103 -10.36 -6.04 -13.05
N ALA A 104 -11.34 -5.67 -13.87
CA ALA A 104 -11.55 -6.24 -15.19
C ALA A 104 -10.35 -5.93 -16.12
N PHE A 105 -9.84 -4.71 -16.12
CA PHE A 105 -8.64 -4.34 -16.86
C PHE A 105 -7.41 -5.14 -16.39
N ALA A 106 -7.22 -5.28 -15.07
CA ALA A 106 -6.13 -6.08 -14.53
C ALA A 106 -6.22 -7.55 -14.96
N LYS A 107 -7.41 -8.15 -14.97
CA LYS A 107 -7.62 -9.52 -15.48
C LYS A 107 -7.27 -9.65 -16.95
N ASP A 108 -7.64 -8.69 -17.77
CA ASP A 108 -7.31 -8.68 -19.19
C ASP A 108 -5.79 -8.54 -19.43
N VAL A 109 -5.12 -7.67 -18.67
CA VAL A 109 -3.65 -7.56 -18.71
C VAL A 109 -2.99 -8.86 -18.30
N MET A 110 -3.42 -9.48 -17.19
CA MET A 110 -2.86 -10.75 -16.73
C MET A 110 -3.06 -11.88 -17.74
N ALA A 111 -4.23 -11.94 -18.38
CA ALA A 111 -4.51 -12.91 -19.44
C ALA A 111 -3.57 -12.72 -20.63
N GLY A 112 -3.36 -11.46 -21.07
CA GLY A 112 -2.44 -11.13 -22.18
C GLY A 112 -0.97 -11.43 -21.85
N ALA A 113 -0.58 -11.28 -20.59
CA ALA A 113 0.77 -11.51 -20.09
C ALA A 113 1.04 -12.98 -19.72
N GLY A 114 0.01 -13.83 -19.64
CA GLY A 114 0.13 -15.21 -19.13
C GLY A 114 0.40 -15.27 -17.62
N VAL A 115 0.04 -14.25 -16.87
CA VAL A 115 0.25 -14.16 -15.42
C VAL A 115 -0.77 -15.04 -14.69
N PRO A 116 -0.32 -15.92 -13.78
CA PRO A 116 -1.22 -16.80 -13.02
C PRO A 116 -2.07 -16.03 -12.03
N THR A 117 -3.39 -16.16 -12.15
CA THR A 117 -4.38 -15.52 -11.27
C THR A 117 -5.61 -16.41 -11.12
N ALA A 118 -6.54 -16.03 -10.26
CA ALA A 118 -7.85 -16.68 -10.15
C ALA A 118 -8.61 -16.63 -11.47
N ARG A 119 -9.29 -17.72 -11.84
CA ARG A 119 -10.27 -17.68 -12.91
C ARG A 119 -11.39 -16.72 -12.54
N SER A 120 -11.87 -15.97 -13.49
CA SER A 120 -12.86 -14.92 -13.23
C SER A 120 -13.84 -14.74 -14.37
N TYR A 121 -15.00 -14.17 -14.03
CA TYR A 121 -15.98 -13.64 -14.96
C TYR A 121 -16.23 -12.18 -14.64
N VAL A 122 -16.28 -11.35 -15.68
CA VAL A 122 -16.74 -9.97 -15.57
C VAL A 122 -18.22 -9.95 -15.90
N CYS A 123 -19.05 -9.51 -14.95
CA CYS A 123 -20.49 -9.57 -15.04
C CYS A 123 -21.10 -8.16 -15.00
N THR A 124 -22.08 -7.92 -15.87
CA THR A 124 -22.83 -6.67 -16.00
C THR A 124 -24.34 -6.88 -15.94
N THR A 125 -24.78 -8.13 -15.94
CA THR A 125 -26.22 -8.50 -15.85
C THR A 125 -26.44 -9.50 -14.70
N PRO A 126 -27.66 -9.55 -14.13
CA PRO A 126 -28.01 -10.54 -13.11
C PRO A 126 -27.82 -11.99 -13.56
N GLU A 127 -28.09 -12.30 -14.82
CA GLU A 127 -27.93 -13.62 -15.39
C GLU A 127 -26.47 -14.05 -15.42
N GLU A 128 -25.56 -13.15 -15.86
CA GLU A 128 -24.11 -13.39 -15.83
C GLU A 128 -23.58 -13.60 -14.39
N VAL A 129 -24.14 -12.85 -13.41
CA VAL A 129 -23.79 -13.00 -12.00
C VAL A 129 -24.20 -14.39 -11.50
N ASP A 130 -25.43 -14.82 -11.79
CA ASP A 130 -25.93 -16.12 -11.34
C ASP A 130 -25.13 -17.28 -11.97
N GLU A 131 -24.81 -17.20 -13.27
CA GLU A 131 -23.95 -18.17 -13.97
C GLU A 131 -22.54 -18.24 -13.38
N ALA A 132 -21.92 -17.09 -13.06
CA ALA A 132 -20.57 -17.03 -12.49
C ALA A 132 -20.52 -17.60 -11.07
N LEU A 133 -21.52 -17.27 -10.22
CA LEU A 133 -21.62 -17.81 -8.86
C LEU A 133 -21.82 -19.32 -8.88
N ASP A 134 -22.65 -19.84 -9.79
CA ASP A 134 -22.86 -21.28 -9.96
C ASP A 134 -21.60 -21.99 -10.45
N ALA A 135 -20.88 -21.37 -11.38
CA ALA A 135 -19.66 -21.95 -11.96
C ALA A 135 -18.51 -22.14 -10.96
N PHE A 136 -18.34 -21.21 -10.00
CA PHE A 136 -17.25 -21.30 -9.03
C PHE A 136 -17.67 -21.98 -7.73
N GLY A 137 -18.89 -21.79 -7.26
CA GLY A 137 -19.35 -22.31 -5.98
C GLY A 137 -18.73 -21.58 -4.77
N ALA A 138 -19.06 -22.05 -3.57
CA ALA A 138 -18.55 -21.48 -2.33
C ALA A 138 -17.12 -21.96 -2.02
N PRO A 139 -16.27 -21.10 -1.39
CA PRO A 139 -16.53 -19.70 -1.02
C PRO A 139 -16.61 -18.79 -2.24
N TYR A 140 -17.61 -17.91 -2.25
CA TYR A 140 -17.80 -16.93 -3.34
C TYR A 140 -16.88 -15.73 -3.14
N VAL A 141 -16.21 -15.30 -4.22
CA VAL A 141 -15.37 -14.10 -4.24
C VAL A 141 -15.98 -13.12 -5.23
N VAL A 142 -16.51 -12.01 -4.70
CA VAL A 142 -17.22 -11.00 -5.47
C VAL A 142 -16.55 -9.65 -5.27
N LYS A 143 -16.09 -9.05 -6.37
CA LYS A 143 -15.30 -7.81 -6.34
C LYS A 143 -15.99 -6.74 -7.19
N ASP A 144 -16.37 -5.63 -6.59
CA ASP A 144 -16.79 -4.44 -7.30
C ASP A 144 -15.64 -3.95 -8.23
N ASP A 145 -15.96 -3.66 -9.49
CA ASP A 145 -14.97 -3.23 -10.46
C ASP A 145 -14.74 -1.72 -10.38
N GLY A 146 -13.84 -1.32 -9.49
CA GLY A 146 -13.49 0.06 -9.24
C GLY A 146 -12.63 0.23 -7.98
N LEU A 147 -12.29 1.47 -7.68
CA LEU A 147 -11.63 1.82 -6.42
C LEU A 147 -12.65 1.76 -5.28
N ALA A 148 -12.45 0.87 -4.33
CA ALA A 148 -13.38 0.65 -3.22
C ALA A 148 -12.71 0.63 -1.84
N ALA A 149 -11.44 1.00 -1.74
CA ALA A 149 -10.67 1.06 -0.48
C ALA A 149 -10.81 -0.20 0.40
N GLY A 150 -10.77 -1.39 -0.23
CA GLY A 150 -10.94 -2.68 0.46
C GLY A 150 -12.38 -3.06 0.82
N LYS A 151 -13.36 -2.19 0.59
CA LYS A 151 -14.78 -2.44 0.92
C LYS A 151 -15.59 -3.04 -0.24
N GLY A 152 -15.04 -3.06 -1.44
CA GLY A 152 -15.68 -3.60 -2.64
C GLY A 152 -15.51 -5.10 -2.81
N VAL A 153 -14.83 -5.79 -1.90
CA VAL A 153 -14.58 -7.24 -1.99
C VAL A 153 -15.34 -7.97 -0.90
N VAL A 154 -16.15 -8.94 -1.30
CA VAL A 154 -16.87 -9.86 -0.41
C VAL A 154 -16.38 -11.27 -0.68
N VAL A 155 -15.96 -11.96 0.39
CA VAL A 155 -15.67 -13.40 0.39
C VAL A 155 -16.61 -14.05 1.40
N THR A 156 -17.51 -14.92 0.93
CA THR A 156 -18.54 -15.52 1.77
C THR A 156 -18.97 -16.89 1.25
N SER A 157 -19.41 -17.76 2.15
CA SER A 157 -20.07 -19.02 1.78
C SER A 157 -21.59 -18.87 1.60
N ASP A 158 -22.15 -17.69 1.91
CA ASP A 158 -23.56 -17.38 1.75
C ASP A 158 -23.85 -16.88 0.33
N LEU A 159 -24.52 -17.69 -0.47
CA LEU A 159 -24.90 -17.35 -1.85
C LEU A 159 -25.79 -16.10 -1.92
N ALA A 160 -26.72 -15.93 -0.98
CA ALA A 160 -27.62 -14.79 -1.00
C ALA A 160 -26.85 -13.48 -0.73
N ALA A 161 -25.91 -13.50 0.20
CA ALA A 161 -25.05 -12.37 0.48
C ALA A 161 -24.11 -12.03 -0.70
N ALA A 162 -23.50 -13.05 -1.32
CA ALA A 162 -22.67 -12.89 -2.50
C ALA A 162 -23.44 -12.25 -3.67
N ARG A 163 -24.63 -12.79 -3.96
CA ARG A 163 -25.52 -12.31 -5.01
C ARG A 163 -26.00 -10.88 -4.74
N ALA A 164 -26.40 -10.57 -3.51
CA ALA A 164 -26.83 -9.23 -3.13
C ALA A 164 -25.75 -8.19 -3.33
N HIS A 165 -24.50 -8.51 -2.93
CA HIS A 165 -23.35 -7.63 -3.17
C HIS A 165 -23.09 -7.44 -4.68
N ALA A 166 -23.07 -8.50 -5.45
CA ALA A 166 -22.84 -8.43 -6.89
C ALA A 166 -23.87 -7.56 -7.62
N LEU A 167 -25.16 -7.69 -7.26
CA LEU A 167 -26.24 -6.92 -7.88
C LEU A 167 -26.28 -5.44 -7.43
N ALA A 168 -25.56 -5.08 -6.38
CA ALA A 168 -25.40 -3.68 -5.96
C ALA A 168 -24.28 -2.97 -6.74
N CYS A 169 -23.46 -3.70 -7.49
CA CYS A 169 -22.39 -3.16 -8.31
C CYS A 169 -22.87 -2.92 -9.76
N GLU A 170 -22.35 -1.89 -10.41
CA GLU A 170 -22.62 -1.65 -11.84
C GLU A 170 -21.92 -2.68 -12.74
N ARG A 171 -20.68 -3.01 -12.39
CA ARG A 171 -19.86 -4.06 -13.01
C ARG A 171 -19.11 -4.78 -11.90
N VAL A 172 -19.09 -6.10 -11.97
CA VAL A 172 -18.51 -6.93 -10.93
C VAL A 172 -17.59 -7.99 -11.52
N VAL A 173 -16.51 -8.31 -10.81
CA VAL A 173 -15.64 -9.44 -11.12
C VAL A 173 -15.88 -10.53 -10.08
N ILE A 174 -16.33 -11.70 -10.54
CA ILE A 174 -16.57 -12.89 -9.73
C ILE A 174 -15.42 -13.86 -10.01
N GLU A 175 -14.77 -14.35 -8.96
CA GLU A 175 -13.56 -15.17 -9.07
C GLU A 175 -13.67 -16.48 -8.32
N GLU A 176 -12.89 -17.48 -8.75
CA GLU A 176 -12.63 -18.64 -7.91
C GLU A 176 -11.89 -18.22 -6.63
N TYR A 177 -12.20 -18.91 -5.53
CA TYR A 177 -11.47 -18.71 -4.29
C TYR A 177 -10.04 -19.24 -4.41
N LEU A 178 -9.06 -18.45 -3.98
CA LEU A 178 -7.66 -18.86 -3.86
C LEU A 178 -7.37 -19.23 -2.40
N ASP A 179 -6.84 -20.41 -2.19
CA ASP A 179 -6.38 -20.89 -0.89
C ASP A 179 -4.97 -20.34 -0.55
N GLY A 180 -4.51 -20.61 0.67
CA GLY A 180 -3.15 -20.32 1.11
C GLY A 180 -2.94 -18.91 1.68
N PRO A 181 -1.75 -18.67 2.24
CA PRO A 181 -1.40 -17.38 2.82
C PRO A 181 -1.18 -16.31 1.76
N GLU A 182 -1.56 -15.07 2.11
CA GLU A 182 -1.33 -13.90 1.26
C GLU A 182 0.05 -13.29 1.48
N VAL A 183 0.62 -12.73 0.43
CA VAL A 183 1.90 -12.02 0.42
C VAL A 183 1.76 -10.75 -0.41
N SER A 184 2.35 -9.66 0.08
CA SER A 184 2.51 -8.42 -0.66
C SER A 184 3.95 -8.32 -1.18
N LEU A 185 4.11 -8.16 -2.49
CA LEU A 185 5.42 -7.91 -3.11
C LEU A 185 5.37 -6.66 -3.97
N PHE A 186 6.26 -5.72 -3.66
CA PHE A 186 6.43 -4.48 -4.40
C PHE A 186 7.56 -4.58 -5.40
N ALA A 187 7.43 -3.87 -6.50
CA ALA A 187 8.53 -3.60 -7.42
C ALA A 187 8.50 -2.15 -7.89
N ILE A 188 9.67 -1.51 -7.93
CA ILE A 188 9.85 -0.23 -8.58
C ILE A 188 10.16 -0.50 -10.05
N THR A 189 9.48 0.20 -10.94
CA THR A 189 9.68 0.04 -12.39
C THR A 189 9.66 1.38 -13.11
N ASP A 190 10.43 1.45 -14.18
CA ASP A 190 10.48 2.57 -15.12
C ASP A 190 9.69 2.31 -16.42
N GLY A 191 8.91 1.24 -16.44
CA GLY A 191 8.17 0.78 -17.62
C GLY A 191 8.91 -0.28 -18.45
N THR A 192 10.16 -0.58 -18.11
CA THR A 192 11.00 -1.60 -18.75
C THR A 192 11.71 -2.46 -17.73
N THR A 193 12.50 -1.83 -16.89
CA THR A 193 13.24 -2.48 -15.79
C THR A 193 12.35 -2.61 -14.57
N VAL A 194 12.44 -3.71 -13.86
CA VAL A 194 11.68 -4.00 -12.64
C VAL A 194 12.65 -4.34 -11.52
N LEU A 195 12.64 -3.58 -10.44
CA LEU A 195 13.42 -3.81 -9.22
C LEU A 195 12.50 -4.29 -8.10
N PRO A 196 12.60 -5.55 -7.66
CA PRO A 196 11.78 -6.05 -6.57
C PRO A 196 12.24 -5.49 -5.23
N LEU A 197 11.27 -5.24 -4.34
CA LEU A 197 11.50 -4.98 -2.92
C LEU A 197 11.37 -6.28 -2.13
N GLN A 198 11.52 -6.19 -0.81
CA GLN A 198 11.33 -7.35 0.07
C GLN A 198 9.85 -7.63 0.29
N PRO A 199 9.43 -8.91 0.36
CA PRO A 199 8.04 -9.26 0.62
C PRO A 199 7.61 -8.87 2.04
N ALA A 200 6.32 -8.57 2.18
CA ALA A 200 5.66 -8.31 3.44
C ALA A 200 4.34 -9.07 3.51
N GLN A 201 3.79 -9.20 4.72
CA GLN A 201 2.44 -9.70 4.94
C GLN A 201 1.66 -8.69 5.75
N ASP A 202 0.47 -8.36 5.29
CA ASP A 202 -0.48 -7.49 5.97
C ASP A 202 -1.58 -8.28 6.69
N PHE A 203 -2.32 -7.58 7.56
CA PHE A 203 -3.44 -8.12 8.33
C PHE A 203 -4.69 -7.28 8.02
N LYS A 204 -5.53 -7.80 7.13
CA LYS A 204 -6.67 -7.06 6.58
C LYS A 204 -7.91 -7.03 7.47
N ARG A 205 -8.06 -8.02 8.35
CA ARG A 205 -9.22 -8.10 9.26
C ARG A 205 -9.05 -7.22 10.48
N ALA A 206 -10.18 -6.67 10.96
CA ALA A 206 -10.20 -5.70 12.05
C ALA A 206 -9.79 -6.28 13.41
N LEU A 207 -10.06 -7.56 13.66
CA LEU A 207 -9.90 -8.22 14.95
C LEU A 207 -8.86 -9.33 14.92
N ASP A 208 -8.36 -9.68 16.10
CA ASP A 208 -7.44 -10.79 16.29
C ASP A 208 -8.01 -12.10 15.71
N GLY A 209 -7.13 -13.00 15.28
CA GLY A 209 -7.51 -14.27 14.67
C GLY A 209 -8.10 -14.14 13.27
N ASP A 210 -7.90 -13.01 12.60
CA ASP A 210 -8.49 -12.69 11.29
C ASP A 210 -10.02 -12.69 11.30
N GLU A 211 -10.56 -12.17 12.38
CA GLU A 211 -11.99 -12.01 12.59
C GLU A 211 -12.47 -10.58 12.25
N GLY A 212 -13.78 -10.41 12.16
CA GLY A 212 -14.40 -9.11 11.89
C GLY A 212 -14.35 -8.69 10.41
N PRO A 213 -14.72 -7.44 10.11
CA PRO A 213 -14.74 -6.92 8.74
C PRO A 213 -13.35 -6.71 8.14
N ASN A 214 -13.28 -6.64 6.81
CA ASN A 214 -12.09 -6.17 6.10
C ASN A 214 -11.83 -4.69 6.40
N THR A 215 -10.56 -4.33 6.42
CA THR A 215 -10.05 -2.97 6.64
C THR A 215 -9.03 -2.59 5.57
N GLY A 216 -8.45 -1.41 5.70
CA GLY A 216 -7.29 -1.02 4.90
C GLY A 216 -5.97 -1.68 5.33
N GLY A 217 -5.98 -2.50 6.37
CA GLY A 217 -4.82 -3.15 6.99
C GLY A 217 -4.60 -2.68 8.43
N MET A 218 -4.45 -3.64 9.34
CA MET A 218 -4.27 -3.40 10.79
C MET A 218 -2.83 -3.57 11.23
N GLY A 219 -1.94 -3.93 10.33
CA GLY A 219 -0.53 -4.12 10.58
C GLY A 219 0.14 -4.92 9.49
N ALA A 220 1.45 -5.00 9.55
CA ALA A 220 2.27 -5.76 8.61
C ALA A 220 3.61 -6.13 9.22
N TYR A 221 4.31 -7.05 8.59
CA TYR A 221 5.68 -7.41 8.94
C TYR A 221 6.50 -7.84 7.73
N SER A 222 7.80 -7.77 7.87
CA SER A 222 8.82 -8.22 6.92
C SER A 222 10.11 -8.53 7.70
N PRO A 223 10.90 -9.57 7.36
CA PRO A 223 10.72 -10.53 6.26
C PRO A 223 9.65 -11.60 6.57
N LEU A 224 9.41 -12.49 5.60
CA LEU A 224 8.52 -13.63 5.73
C LEU A 224 9.35 -14.92 5.89
N PRO A 225 9.64 -15.38 7.12
CA PRO A 225 10.54 -16.52 7.34
C PRO A 225 9.94 -17.85 6.87
N TRP A 226 8.64 -17.92 6.69
CA TRP A 226 7.91 -19.09 6.21
C TRP A 226 7.82 -19.17 4.68
N ALA A 227 8.11 -18.07 3.96
CA ALA A 227 8.06 -18.04 2.50
C ALA A 227 9.30 -18.69 1.89
N ASP A 228 9.12 -19.30 0.70
CA ASP A 228 10.25 -19.87 -0.04
C ASP A 228 11.27 -18.75 -0.35
N PRO A 229 12.56 -18.96 -0.09
CA PRO A 229 13.61 -17.98 -0.45
C PRO A 229 13.63 -17.58 -1.93
N LYS A 230 13.09 -18.42 -2.82
CA LYS A 230 12.99 -18.16 -4.26
C LYS A 230 11.71 -17.41 -4.67
N LEU A 231 10.84 -17.11 -3.72
CA LEU A 231 9.55 -16.47 -4.01
C LEU A 231 9.69 -15.18 -4.83
N VAL A 232 10.65 -14.33 -4.46
CA VAL A 232 10.86 -13.06 -5.17
C VAL A 232 11.28 -13.30 -6.62
N ASP A 233 12.21 -14.22 -6.86
CA ASP A 233 12.69 -14.55 -8.21
C ASP A 233 11.56 -15.16 -9.06
N GLU A 234 10.77 -16.08 -8.49
CA GLU A 234 9.60 -16.68 -9.14
C GLU A 234 8.58 -15.60 -9.55
N VAL A 235 8.24 -14.71 -8.62
CA VAL A 235 7.25 -13.65 -8.87
C VAL A 235 7.78 -12.63 -9.87
N MET A 236 9.07 -12.30 -9.83
CA MET A 236 9.69 -11.46 -10.85
C MET A 236 9.54 -12.04 -12.25
N GLU A 237 9.85 -13.34 -12.40
CA GLU A 237 9.82 -14.03 -13.70
C GLU A 237 8.39 -14.26 -14.21
N THR A 238 7.46 -14.66 -13.32
CA THR A 238 6.12 -15.13 -13.71
C THR A 238 5.02 -14.09 -13.59
N VAL A 239 5.25 -12.99 -12.85
CA VAL A 239 4.21 -12.00 -12.55
C VAL A 239 4.65 -10.58 -12.92
N LEU A 240 5.70 -10.06 -12.28
CA LEU A 240 6.01 -8.63 -12.33
C LEU A 240 6.57 -8.20 -13.69
N GLN A 241 7.62 -8.85 -14.17
CA GLN A 241 8.20 -8.52 -15.48
C GLN A 241 7.21 -8.75 -16.63
N PRO A 242 6.49 -9.89 -16.70
CA PRO A 242 5.46 -10.09 -17.74
C PRO A 242 4.36 -9.05 -17.74
N THR A 243 3.92 -8.59 -16.56
CA THR A 243 2.90 -7.53 -16.45
C THR A 243 3.40 -6.19 -17.00
N VAL A 244 4.62 -5.79 -16.63
CA VAL A 244 5.24 -4.55 -17.13
C VAL A 244 5.46 -4.61 -18.64
N ASP A 245 5.93 -5.73 -19.15
CA ASP A 245 6.14 -5.95 -20.58
C ASP A 245 4.83 -5.89 -21.38
N GLU A 246 3.76 -6.48 -20.85
CA GLU A 246 2.44 -6.45 -21.47
C GLU A 246 1.86 -5.03 -21.53
N LEU A 247 1.95 -4.26 -20.44
CA LEU A 247 1.52 -2.86 -20.41
C LEU A 247 2.31 -2.01 -21.41
N ARG A 248 3.63 -2.23 -21.51
CA ARG A 248 4.46 -1.56 -22.52
C ARG A 248 4.04 -1.96 -23.95
N ARG A 249 3.77 -3.24 -24.18
CA ARG A 249 3.30 -3.75 -25.49
C ARG A 249 1.96 -3.13 -25.89
N ARG A 250 1.09 -2.84 -24.92
CA ARG A 250 -0.20 -2.15 -25.14
C ARG A 250 -0.06 -0.65 -25.39
N GLY A 251 1.13 -0.08 -25.23
CA GLY A 251 1.37 1.35 -25.37
C GLY A 251 1.07 2.15 -24.09
N THR A 252 0.87 1.49 -22.95
CA THR A 252 0.60 2.06 -21.63
C THR A 252 1.67 1.64 -20.63
N PRO A 253 2.95 2.05 -20.83
CA PRO A 253 4.03 1.62 -19.94
C PRO A 253 3.75 2.07 -18.49
N PHE A 254 4.03 1.19 -17.55
CA PHE A 254 3.85 1.44 -16.12
C PHE A 254 5.17 1.90 -15.48
N SER A 255 5.27 3.16 -15.12
CA SER A 255 6.39 3.73 -14.39
C SER A 255 5.95 4.15 -12.99
N GLY A 256 6.53 3.55 -11.95
CA GLY A 256 6.12 3.77 -10.57
C GLY A 256 6.30 2.53 -9.71
N LEU A 257 5.48 2.37 -8.68
CA LEU A 257 5.47 1.18 -7.86
C LEU A 257 4.33 0.25 -8.28
N LEU A 258 4.69 -0.95 -8.70
CA LEU A 258 3.79 -2.06 -8.95
C LEU A 258 3.72 -2.94 -7.70
N TYR A 259 2.53 -3.07 -7.13
CA TYR A 259 2.28 -3.92 -5.98
C TYR A 259 1.46 -5.13 -6.42
N ALA A 260 2.02 -6.33 -6.29
CA ALA A 260 1.32 -7.59 -6.48
C ALA A 260 0.85 -8.13 -5.13
N GLY A 261 -0.47 -8.22 -4.94
CA GLY A 261 -1.09 -9.01 -3.89
C GLY A 261 -1.19 -10.46 -4.36
N LEU A 262 -0.55 -11.37 -3.63
CA LEU A 262 -0.34 -12.75 -4.03
C LEU A 262 -0.96 -13.72 -3.03
N ALA A 263 -1.46 -14.86 -3.52
CA ALA A 263 -1.76 -16.05 -2.71
C ALA A 263 -0.74 -17.14 -3.04
N ILE A 264 -0.16 -17.73 -1.99
CA ILE A 264 0.72 -18.90 -2.12
C ILE A 264 -0.18 -20.13 -2.03
N THR A 265 -0.75 -20.52 -3.17
CA THR A 265 -1.76 -21.58 -3.22
C THR A 265 -1.16 -22.96 -3.33
N SER A 266 -1.99 -23.99 -3.12
CA SER A 266 -1.64 -25.38 -3.41
C SER A 266 -1.26 -25.64 -4.88
N ARG A 267 -1.60 -24.72 -5.78
CA ARG A 267 -1.30 -24.76 -7.23
C ARG A 267 -0.18 -23.79 -7.64
N GLY A 268 0.62 -23.29 -6.68
CA GLY A 268 1.66 -22.29 -6.90
C GLY A 268 1.19 -20.86 -6.64
N VAL A 269 2.06 -19.89 -6.92
CA VAL A 269 1.79 -18.46 -6.71
C VAL A 269 0.71 -17.98 -7.69
N ARG A 270 -0.26 -17.21 -7.18
CA ARG A 270 -1.30 -16.58 -7.97
C ARG A 270 -1.56 -15.15 -7.54
N VAL A 271 -1.79 -14.28 -8.51
CA VAL A 271 -2.15 -12.88 -8.23
C VAL A 271 -3.59 -12.81 -7.76
N ILE A 272 -3.79 -12.15 -6.61
CA ILE A 272 -5.11 -11.76 -6.09
C ILE A 272 -5.55 -10.45 -6.72
N GLU A 273 -4.62 -9.46 -6.73
CA GLU A 273 -4.84 -8.12 -7.26
C GLU A 273 -3.52 -7.40 -7.51
N PHE A 274 -3.54 -6.37 -8.35
CA PHE A 274 -2.49 -5.39 -8.45
C PHE A 274 -2.92 -4.07 -7.83
N ASN A 275 -1.94 -3.36 -7.24
CA ASN A 275 -2.10 -1.97 -6.86
C ASN A 275 -1.02 -1.13 -7.57
N ALA A 276 -1.35 0.11 -7.90
CA ALA A 276 -0.54 1.00 -8.74
C ALA A 276 0.37 1.95 -7.91
N ARG A 277 0.52 1.68 -6.63
CA ARG A 277 1.18 2.55 -5.64
C ARG A 277 1.71 1.75 -4.46
N PHE A 278 2.53 2.39 -3.63
CA PHE A 278 2.97 1.85 -2.36
C PHE A 278 1.78 1.38 -1.50
N GLY A 279 1.90 0.22 -0.84
CA GLY A 279 0.91 -0.31 0.09
C GLY A 279 0.88 0.45 1.43
N ASP A 280 -0.22 0.32 2.14
CA ASP A 280 -0.39 0.86 3.49
C ASP A 280 -1.19 -0.17 4.32
N PRO A 281 -0.57 -0.90 5.27
CA PRO A 281 0.64 -0.54 6.03
C PRO A 281 1.97 -1.21 5.60
N GLU A 282 2.07 -1.88 4.48
CA GLU A 282 3.27 -2.65 4.10
C GLU A 282 4.50 -1.76 3.86
N THR A 283 4.32 -0.57 3.30
CA THR A 283 5.41 0.39 3.05
C THR A 283 6.18 0.71 4.32
N GLN A 284 5.50 0.79 5.46
CA GLN A 284 6.09 1.09 6.76
C GLN A 284 7.18 0.09 7.14
N VAL A 285 6.94 -1.21 6.94
CA VAL A 285 7.91 -2.27 7.26
C VAL A 285 8.95 -2.47 6.17
N VAL A 286 8.58 -2.31 4.92
CA VAL A 286 9.50 -2.48 3.79
C VAL A 286 10.57 -1.37 3.80
N LEU A 287 10.17 -0.10 3.95
CA LEU A 287 11.11 1.02 4.00
C LEU A 287 11.94 1.04 5.29
N ALA A 288 11.42 0.53 6.41
CA ALA A 288 12.20 0.38 7.64
C ALA A 288 13.42 -0.54 7.44
N ARG A 289 13.36 -1.48 6.52
CA ARG A 289 14.41 -2.42 6.17
C ARG A 289 15.30 -1.99 5.01
N LEU A 290 14.88 -1.03 4.21
CA LEU A 290 15.65 -0.58 3.05
C LEU A 290 16.87 0.23 3.50
N LYS A 291 18.07 -0.13 3.00
CA LYS A 291 19.33 0.60 3.21
C LYS A 291 19.64 1.55 2.07
N THR A 292 19.29 1.18 0.86
CA THR A 292 19.52 2.01 -0.32
C THR A 292 18.78 3.34 -0.16
N PRO A 293 19.45 4.50 -0.35
CA PRO A 293 18.78 5.79 -0.37
C PRO A 293 17.69 5.83 -1.43
N LEU A 294 16.51 6.32 -1.04
CA LEU A 294 15.29 6.14 -1.84
C LEU A 294 15.16 7.12 -3.01
N ALA A 295 15.59 8.37 -2.81
CA ALA A 295 15.33 9.45 -3.77
C ALA A 295 15.92 9.19 -5.16
N GLY A 296 17.14 8.68 -5.23
CA GLY A 296 17.81 8.35 -6.49
C GLY A 296 17.08 7.24 -7.25
N VAL A 297 16.63 6.21 -6.55
CA VAL A 297 15.89 5.09 -7.16
C VAL A 297 14.55 5.57 -7.74
N LEU A 298 13.80 6.38 -6.99
CA LEU A 298 12.53 6.94 -7.46
C LEU A 298 12.73 7.90 -8.66
N MET A 299 13.81 8.70 -8.63
CA MET A 299 14.13 9.59 -9.75
C MET A 299 14.50 8.80 -11.00
N ASN A 300 15.30 7.73 -10.88
CA ASN A 300 15.67 6.88 -12.01
C ASN A 300 14.45 6.17 -12.60
N ALA A 301 13.53 5.71 -11.77
CA ALA A 301 12.26 5.19 -12.23
C ALA A 301 11.46 6.24 -13.02
N ALA A 302 11.37 7.46 -12.49
CA ALA A 302 10.66 8.57 -13.13
C ALA A 302 11.28 8.99 -14.48
N ARG A 303 12.60 8.76 -14.66
CA ARG A 303 13.36 9.13 -15.86
C ARG A 303 13.57 8.00 -16.86
N GLY A 304 13.17 6.78 -16.55
CA GLY A 304 13.38 5.62 -17.44
C GLY A 304 14.83 5.12 -17.46
N THR A 305 15.54 5.18 -16.33
CA THR A 305 16.97 4.83 -16.22
C THR A 305 17.28 3.81 -15.11
N LEU A 306 16.30 3.00 -14.74
CA LEU A 306 16.47 1.99 -13.67
C LEU A 306 17.43 0.85 -14.06
N ASP A 307 17.61 0.57 -15.33
CA ASP A 307 18.52 -0.46 -15.83
C ASP A 307 20.00 -0.21 -15.46
N ALA A 308 20.34 1.01 -15.09
CA ALA A 308 21.65 1.40 -14.57
C ALA A 308 21.82 1.17 -13.06
N GLU A 309 20.75 0.79 -12.34
CA GLU A 309 20.78 0.62 -10.90
C GLU A 309 21.29 -0.76 -10.48
N ALA A 310 22.11 -0.77 -9.42
CA ALA A 310 22.46 -1.99 -8.72
C ALA A 310 21.24 -2.52 -7.92
N PRO A 311 21.21 -3.82 -7.60
CA PRO A 311 20.20 -4.37 -6.71
C PRO A 311 20.10 -3.57 -5.39
N LEU A 312 18.88 -3.43 -4.86
CA LEU A 312 18.62 -2.73 -3.61
C LEU A 312 19.29 -3.46 -2.44
N ASN A 313 19.85 -2.67 -1.51
CA ASN A 313 20.48 -3.18 -0.30
C ASN A 313 19.51 -3.12 0.88
N TRP A 314 19.51 -4.17 1.69
CA TRP A 314 18.58 -4.37 2.78
C TRP A 314 19.28 -4.53 4.12
N ARG A 315 18.61 -4.10 5.20
CA ARG A 315 19.00 -4.44 6.57
C ARG A 315 18.63 -5.89 6.84
N SER A 316 19.44 -6.56 7.68
CA SER A 316 19.11 -7.89 8.19
C SER A 316 17.97 -7.87 9.22
N ASP A 317 17.69 -6.71 9.80
CA ASP A 317 16.66 -6.52 10.81
C ASP A 317 15.28 -6.90 10.26
N ALA A 318 14.44 -7.42 11.14
CA ALA A 318 13.00 -7.55 10.93
C ALA A 318 12.28 -6.24 11.27
N ALA A 319 11.12 -6.03 10.67
CA ALA A 319 10.25 -4.90 10.95
C ALA A 319 8.80 -5.35 11.15
N VAL A 320 8.13 -4.73 12.12
CA VAL A 320 6.71 -4.93 12.44
C VAL A 320 6.06 -3.56 12.57
N THR A 321 4.87 -3.40 12.01
CA THR A 321 4.03 -2.21 12.20
C THR A 321 2.66 -2.60 12.71
N VAL A 322 2.16 -1.87 13.70
CA VAL A 322 0.84 -2.06 14.30
C VAL A 322 0.02 -0.79 14.09
N VAL A 323 -1.14 -0.94 13.48
CA VAL A 323 -2.05 0.19 13.23
C VAL A 323 -2.93 0.42 14.45
N ILE A 324 -3.00 1.68 14.89
CA ILE A 324 -3.98 2.16 15.87
C ILE A 324 -5.10 2.86 15.11
N ALA A 325 -6.31 2.33 15.24
CA ALA A 325 -7.49 2.85 14.57
C ALA A 325 -8.44 3.57 15.53
N SER A 326 -9.19 4.52 15.03
CA SER A 326 -10.24 5.23 15.77
C SER A 326 -11.37 4.32 16.19
N HIS A 327 -12.13 4.76 17.18
CA HIS A 327 -13.40 4.15 17.56
C HIS A 327 -14.33 4.02 16.32
N ASN A 328 -15.00 2.89 16.19
CA ASN A 328 -15.89 2.47 15.08
C ASN A 328 -15.21 2.11 13.76
N TYR A 329 -13.89 2.27 13.60
CA TYR A 329 -13.24 1.81 12.37
C TYR A 329 -13.46 0.29 12.17
N PRO A 330 -13.77 -0.25 10.97
CA PRO A 330 -13.77 0.41 9.64
C PRO A 330 -15.09 1.08 9.23
N ASP A 331 -16.09 1.14 10.11
CA ASP A 331 -17.32 1.90 9.87
C ASP A 331 -17.03 3.43 9.95
N THR A 332 -18.02 4.24 10.28
CA THR A 332 -17.79 5.69 10.44
C THR A 332 -16.92 5.95 11.66
N PRO A 333 -15.65 6.36 11.48
CA PRO A 333 -14.76 6.56 12.61
C PRO A 333 -15.09 7.82 13.39
N ARG A 334 -14.92 7.75 14.71
CA ARG A 334 -14.93 8.95 15.57
C ARG A 334 -13.61 9.69 15.37
N THR A 335 -13.67 11.00 15.16
CA THR A 335 -12.51 11.87 14.96
C THR A 335 -12.50 13.04 15.94
N GLY A 336 -11.36 13.70 16.10
CA GLY A 336 -11.20 14.85 16.99
C GLY A 336 -10.76 14.49 18.40
N ASP A 337 -10.44 13.22 18.68
CA ASP A 337 -9.94 12.80 19.98
C ASP A 337 -8.44 13.10 20.11
N PRO A 338 -7.98 13.62 21.27
CA PRO A 338 -6.57 13.90 21.50
C PRO A 338 -5.75 12.62 21.59
N ILE A 339 -4.54 12.70 21.06
CA ILE A 339 -3.55 11.60 21.08
C ILE A 339 -2.44 11.98 22.05
N GLU A 340 -2.21 11.14 23.04
CA GLU A 340 -1.16 11.33 24.04
C GLU A 340 -0.11 10.21 23.95
N GLY A 341 1.08 10.42 24.51
CA GLY A 341 2.14 9.43 24.58
C GLY A 341 3.12 9.44 23.39
N LEU A 342 2.91 10.29 22.38
CA LEU A 342 3.82 10.39 21.24
C LEU A 342 5.24 10.84 21.63
N PRO A 343 5.43 11.85 22.51
CA PRO A 343 6.76 12.26 22.95
C PRO A 343 7.49 11.15 23.74
N GLU A 344 6.77 10.34 24.51
CA GLU A 344 7.34 9.23 25.28
C GLU A 344 7.87 8.13 24.35
N VAL A 345 7.19 7.81 23.27
CA VAL A 345 7.70 6.87 22.25
C VAL A 345 8.96 7.43 21.61
N ALA A 346 8.96 8.70 21.24
CA ALA A 346 10.13 9.34 20.62
C ALA A 346 11.34 9.37 21.57
N ALA A 347 11.12 9.58 22.88
CA ALA A 347 12.18 9.69 23.86
C ALA A 347 12.76 8.33 24.32
N GLU A 348 11.90 7.29 24.41
CA GLU A 348 12.28 6.05 25.10
C GLU A 348 12.46 4.86 24.15
N ASP A 349 11.83 4.86 22.98
CA ASP A 349 11.82 3.72 22.07
C ASP A 349 12.63 3.96 20.79
N ALA A 350 12.95 5.22 20.45
CA ALA A 350 13.80 5.53 19.29
C ALA A 350 15.25 5.04 19.48
N PRO A 351 15.97 4.71 18.42
CA PRO A 351 15.54 4.73 17.00
C PRO A 351 14.82 3.44 16.55
N HIS A 352 14.63 2.48 17.44
CA HIS A 352 14.15 1.13 17.09
C HIS A 352 12.64 1.05 16.95
N ALA A 353 11.89 1.95 17.57
CA ALA A 353 10.48 2.12 17.34
C ALA A 353 10.14 3.61 17.16
N TYR A 354 9.16 3.87 16.31
CA TYR A 354 8.69 5.21 15.97
C TYR A 354 7.23 5.18 15.52
N VAL A 355 6.58 6.32 15.54
CA VAL A 355 5.18 6.46 15.16
C VAL A 355 5.06 7.18 13.82
N LEU A 356 4.37 6.56 12.89
CA LEU A 356 3.97 7.17 11.63
C LEU A 356 2.51 7.58 11.75
N HIS A 357 2.22 8.82 11.37
CA HIS A 357 0.88 9.37 11.41
C HIS A 357 0.11 9.06 10.13
N ALA A 358 -1.15 8.68 10.26
CA ALA A 358 -2.12 8.56 9.19
C ALA A 358 -3.18 9.65 9.34
N GLY A 359 -4.37 9.31 9.78
CA GLY A 359 -5.43 10.28 10.01
C GLY A 359 -5.20 11.11 11.29
N THR A 360 -4.34 12.11 11.21
CA THR A 360 -4.07 13.05 12.30
C THR A 360 -4.07 14.49 11.82
N ARG A 361 -4.40 15.41 12.72
CA ARG A 361 -4.25 16.86 12.51
C ARG A 361 -3.73 17.53 13.77
N SER A 362 -3.08 18.67 13.61
CA SER A 362 -2.66 19.53 14.73
C SER A 362 -3.69 20.61 14.94
N GLU A 363 -4.11 20.81 16.19
CA GLU A 363 -5.04 21.86 16.58
C GLU A 363 -4.74 22.32 18.01
N GLY A 364 -4.55 23.62 18.22
CA GLY A 364 -4.28 24.16 19.55
C GLY A 364 -3.04 23.59 20.25
N GLY A 365 -2.02 23.16 19.50
CA GLY A 365 -0.82 22.53 20.05
C GLY A 365 -0.99 21.06 20.43
N GLN A 366 -2.14 20.48 20.14
CA GLN A 366 -2.42 19.05 20.32
C GLN A 366 -2.49 18.32 18.99
N VAL A 367 -2.18 17.02 19.01
CA VAL A 367 -2.43 16.11 17.89
C VAL A 367 -3.75 15.41 18.13
N LEU A 368 -4.66 15.51 17.16
CA LEU A 368 -6.00 14.93 17.21
C LEU A 368 -6.16 13.87 16.12
N SER A 369 -7.02 12.87 16.39
CA SER A 369 -7.45 11.92 15.36
C SER A 369 -8.27 12.62 14.28
N ALA A 370 -8.05 12.26 13.02
CA ALA A 370 -8.70 12.84 11.86
C ALA A 370 -9.06 11.81 10.77
N GLY A 371 -9.07 10.54 11.11
CA GLY A 371 -9.37 9.46 10.17
C GLY A 371 -9.62 8.13 10.86
N GLY A 372 -9.87 7.08 10.08
CA GLY A 372 -10.12 5.75 10.59
C GLY A 372 -8.86 5.08 11.10
N ARG A 373 -7.84 4.89 10.26
CA ARG A 373 -6.50 4.51 10.70
C ARG A 373 -5.77 5.79 11.11
N VAL A 374 -5.29 5.84 12.32
CA VAL A 374 -4.76 7.08 12.93
C VAL A 374 -3.25 7.07 13.00
N LEU A 375 -2.67 5.98 13.47
CA LEU A 375 -1.23 5.84 13.64
C LEU A 375 -0.76 4.45 13.17
N SER A 376 0.50 4.37 12.73
CA SER A 376 1.22 3.11 12.52
C SER A 376 2.46 3.12 13.41
N VAL A 377 2.49 2.27 14.42
CA VAL A 377 3.66 2.10 15.31
C VAL A 377 4.58 1.08 14.68
N THR A 378 5.72 1.53 14.18
CA THR A 378 6.68 0.70 13.45
C THR A 378 7.93 0.48 14.28
N ALA A 379 8.38 -0.76 14.37
CA ALA A 379 9.59 -1.12 15.07
C ALA A 379 10.46 -2.10 14.29
N THR A 380 11.77 -2.02 14.52
CA THR A 380 12.77 -2.94 13.99
C THR A 380 13.45 -3.73 15.12
N GLY A 381 13.92 -4.92 14.78
CA GLY A 381 14.61 -5.80 15.71
C GLY A 381 15.48 -6.82 15.00
N SER A 382 16.35 -7.50 15.72
CA SER A 382 17.21 -8.56 15.18
C SER A 382 16.42 -9.72 14.56
N ASP A 383 15.17 -9.88 15.01
CA ASP A 383 14.20 -10.85 14.54
C ASP A 383 12.77 -10.32 14.72
N LEU A 384 11.77 -11.07 14.23
CA LEU A 384 10.36 -10.68 14.34
C LEU A 384 9.87 -10.61 15.78
N ALA A 385 10.36 -11.47 16.67
CA ALA A 385 9.96 -11.45 18.08
C ALA A 385 10.38 -10.14 18.74
N GLN A 386 11.61 -9.71 18.57
CA GLN A 386 12.11 -8.46 19.11
C GLN A 386 11.44 -7.23 18.46
N ALA A 387 11.27 -7.23 17.14
CA ALA A 387 10.57 -6.14 16.45
C ALA A 387 9.13 -6.00 16.96
N ARG A 388 8.42 -7.14 17.13
CA ARG A 388 7.07 -7.19 17.67
C ARG A 388 7.00 -6.67 19.10
N ASP A 389 7.87 -7.14 19.99
CA ASP A 389 7.92 -6.70 21.38
C ASP A 389 8.13 -5.18 21.49
N ARG A 390 9.03 -4.62 20.69
CA ARG A 390 9.28 -3.19 20.62
C ARG A 390 8.06 -2.40 20.10
N ALA A 391 7.40 -2.91 19.05
CA ALA A 391 6.20 -2.28 18.52
C ALA A 391 5.08 -2.21 19.56
N TYR A 392 4.78 -3.33 20.22
CA TYR A 392 3.71 -3.37 21.23
C TYR A 392 4.05 -2.62 22.52
N LYS A 393 5.32 -2.56 22.90
CA LYS A 393 5.76 -1.69 24.01
C LYS A 393 5.47 -0.22 23.69
N ALA A 394 5.78 0.22 22.48
CA ALA A 394 5.50 1.57 22.03
C ALA A 394 3.99 1.84 21.89
N VAL A 395 3.20 0.88 21.37
CA VAL A 395 1.73 0.94 21.34
C VAL A 395 1.17 1.19 22.75
N GLY A 396 1.71 0.50 23.76
CA GLY A 396 1.27 0.62 25.16
C GLY A 396 1.49 2.02 25.78
N ARG A 397 2.32 2.87 25.17
CA ARG A 397 2.54 4.26 25.61
C ARG A 397 1.49 5.23 25.07
N ILE A 398 0.86 4.88 23.94
CA ILE A 398 -0.07 5.75 23.24
C ILE A 398 -1.46 5.63 23.86
N ARG A 399 -2.09 6.77 24.12
CA ARG A 399 -3.47 6.87 24.59
C ARG A 399 -4.30 7.63 23.59
N LEU A 400 -5.32 6.98 23.07
CA LEU A 400 -6.37 7.51 22.20
C LEU A 400 -7.68 6.85 22.63
N ASP A 401 -8.61 7.65 23.12
CA ASP A 401 -9.86 7.14 23.70
C ASP A 401 -10.67 6.33 22.67
N GLY A 402 -11.11 5.14 23.06
CA GLY A 402 -11.88 4.23 22.23
C GLY A 402 -11.13 3.65 21.02
N SER A 403 -9.81 3.87 20.94
CA SER A 403 -9.00 3.29 19.86
C SER A 403 -8.93 1.77 19.93
N GLN A 404 -8.64 1.17 18.79
CA GLN A 404 -8.47 -0.27 18.66
C GLN A 404 -7.20 -0.60 17.86
N HIS A 405 -6.59 -1.71 18.19
CA HIS A 405 -5.49 -2.32 17.45
C HIS A 405 -5.53 -3.84 17.64
N ARG A 406 -4.92 -4.57 16.72
CA ARG A 406 -4.75 -6.02 16.88
C ARG A 406 -3.58 -6.32 17.80
N THR A 407 -3.66 -7.43 18.53
CA THR A 407 -2.61 -7.90 19.45
C THR A 407 -1.77 -9.03 18.84
N ASP A 408 -2.18 -9.57 17.71
CA ASP A 408 -1.60 -10.75 17.06
C ASP A 408 -0.75 -10.46 15.82
N ILE A 409 -0.44 -9.18 15.52
CA ILE A 409 0.39 -8.83 14.37
C ILE A 409 1.76 -9.51 14.46
N ALA A 410 2.13 -10.24 13.41
CA ALA A 410 3.36 -11.04 13.30
C ALA A 410 3.52 -12.17 14.34
N LEU A 411 2.51 -12.47 15.17
CA LEU A 411 2.65 -13.43 16.28
C LEU A 411 3.05 -14.83 15.80
N LYS A 412 2.32 -15.39 14.85
CA LYS A 412 2.61 -16.74 14.32
C LYS A 412 4.00 -16.84 13.71
N ALA A 413 4.37 -15.84 12.89
CA ALA A 413 5.67 -15.81 12.24
C ALA A 413 6.83 -15.62 13.25
N ALA A 414 6.63 -14.84 14.31
CA ALA A 414 7.60 -14.65 15.39
C ALA A 414 7.81 -15.93 16.22
N GLU A 415 6.79 -16.80 16.32
CA GLU A 415 6.83 -18.08 17.01
C GLU A 415 7.27 -19.25 16.08
N GLY A 416 7.58 -18.98 14.82
CA GLY A 416 7.97 -20.00 13.85
C GLY A 416 6.82 -20.91 13.40
N ARG A 417 5.61 -20.42 13.45
CA ARG A 417 4.38 -21.13 13.08
C ARG A 417 3.77 -20.62 11.78
#